data_feecd180dadc1970a08445d30fb638b6
#
_entry.id   feecd180dadc1970a08445d30fb638b6
#
_cell.length_a   1.000
_cell.length_b   1.000
_cell.length_c   1.000
_cell.angle_alpha   90.00
_cell.angle_beta   90.00
_cell.angle_gamma   90.00
#
_symmetry.space_group_name_H-M   'P 1'
#
loop_
_entity.id
_entity.type
_entity.pdbx_description
1 polymer ?
#
loop_
_entity_poly.entity_id
_entity_poly.type
_entity_poly.pdbx_seq_one_letter_code
_entity_poly.pdbx_strand_id
1 'polypeptide(L)'
;MAINGKHLSGSAPYGYTMQYINGERTLVINPETAPHVQTIFNLCLEGMGPSAIARYLTEHKIMTPGAYTYFHTGKYYSEKRKTYPYLWEKSCIIGILNNMAYLGCVVNGKTTCPSFKSKKVIKQSSENFIIVPNKHETIISQEVFDLVQERRKHRRRPLKTGKNDLFSGFLFCGTVTEECIMCVGLLFSKNIFTMFAVATKSILSNAVLTMSEK
;
A
#
# COMPACT_ATOMS: atom_id res chain seq x y z
N MET A 1 12.31 18.53 18.74
CA MET A 1 12.48 17.06 18.89
C MET A 1 12.10 16.28 17.62
N ALA A 2 10.94 16.51 17.00
CA ALA A 2 10.53 15.81 15.76
C ALA A 2 11.46 16.07 14.57
N ILE A 3 11.94 17.30 14.43
CA ILE A 3 12.82 17.76 13.34
C ILE A 3 14.21 17.09 13.39
N ASN A 4 14.70 16.72 14.58
CA ASN A 4 16.01 16.10 14.75
C ASN A 4 15.99 14.59 14.44
N GLY A 5 14.89 14.06 13.93
CA GLY A 5 14.78 12.64 13.57
C GLY A 5 14.71 11.68 14.76
N LYS A 6 14.38 12.17 15.96
CA LYS A 6 14.11 11.28 17.10
C LYS A 6 12.83 10.50 16.86
N HIS A 7 12.88 9.21 17.15
CA HIS A 7 11.73 8.33 17.01
C HIS A 7 10.72 8.60 18.14
N LEU A 8 9.61 9.24 17.81
CA LEU A 8 8.56 9.63 18.77
C LEU A 8 7.55 8.51 19.05
N SER A 9 7.47 7.49 18.18
CA SER A 9 6.53 6.38 18.35
C SER A 9 6.94 5.49 19.54
N GLY A 10 5.95 5.01 20.27
CA GLY A 10 6.17 4.09 21.40
C GLY A 10 6.43 2.64 20.98
N SER A 11 6.18 2.27 19.71
CA SER A 11 6.36 0.91 19.19
C SER A 11 7.14 0.90 17.88
N ALA A 12 8.00 -0.12 17.72
CA ALA A 12 8.70 -0.36 16.46
C ALA A 12 7.72 -0.89 15.37
N PRO A 13 7.95 -0.54 14.09
CA PRO A 13 7.31 -1.23 12.97
C PRO A 13 7.70 -2.71 12.94
N TYR A 14 6.84 -3.56 12.35
CA TYR A 14 7.16 -4.96 12.13
C TYR A 14 8.43 -5.08 11.27
N GLY A 15 9.34 -5.97 11.62
CA GLY A 15 10.68 -6.06 11.01
C GLY A 15 11.77 -5.32 11.78
N TYR A 16 11.40 -4.46 12.73
CA TYR A 16 12.35 -3.74 13.60
C TYR A 16 12.08 -3.98 15.06
N THR A 17 13.14 -3.80 15.85
CA THR A 17 13.10 -3.74 17.31
C THR A 17 13.57 -2.36 17.77
N MET A 18 12.97 -1.84 18.83
CA MET A 18 13.39 -0.57 19.42
C MET A 18 14.53 -0.82 20.40
N GLN A 19 15.66 -0.17 20.18
CA GLN A 19 16.79 -0.18 21.11
C GLN A 19 17.18 1.23 21.52
N TYR A 20 17.82 1.36 22.66
CA TYR A 20 18.42 2.61 23.14
C TYR A 20 19.92 2.56 22.85
N ILE A 21 20.36 3.38 21.91
CA ILE A 21 21.77 3.52 21.55
C ILE A 21 22.18 4.95 21.90
N ASN A 22 23.19 5.12 22.74
CA ASN A 22 23.65 6.43 23.23
C ASN A 22 22.54 7.32 23.83
N GLY A 23 21.57 6.71 24.51
CA GLY A 23 20.43 7.45 25.09
C GLY A 23 19.32 7.84 24.12
N GLU A 24 19.45 7.51 22.82
CA GLU A 24 18.44 7.76 21.80
C GLU A 24 17.73 6.46 21.39
N ARG A 25 16.42 6.59 21.10
CA ARG A 25 15.63 5.47 20.57
C ARG A 25 15.94 5.27 19.10
N THR A 26 16.46 4.11 18.75
CA THR A 26 16.81 3.74 17.37
C THR A 26 16.13 2.43 16.98
N LEU A 27 15.74 2.32 15.71
CA LEU A 27 15.23 1.10 15.15
C LEU A 27 16.39 0.21 14.71
N VAL A 28 16.40 -1.04 15.16
CA VAL A 28 17.37 -2.05 14.76
C VAL A 28 16.62 -3.18 14.05
N ILE A 29 17.19 -3.73 13.00
CA ILE A 29 16.58 -4.84 12.26
C ILE A 29 16.38 -6.04 13.18
N ASN A 30 15.17 -6.59 13.15
CA ASN A 30 14.85 -7.83 13.85
C ASN A 30 15.04 -9.01 12.88
N PRO A 31 16.01 -9.90 13.13
CA PRO A 31 16.33 -11.00 12.22
C PRO A 31 15.18 -12.00 12.04
N GLU A 32 14.27 -12.11 13.00
CA GLU A 32 13.12 -13.02 12.90
C GLU A 32 12.01 -12.47 12.00
N THR A 33 11.76 -11.17 12.04
CA THR A 33 10.59 -10.56 11.38
C THR A 33 10.95 -9.79 10.10
N ALA A 34 12.20 -9.37 9.92
CA ALA A 34 12.64 -8.67 8.73
C ALA A 34 12.49 -9.50 7.44
N PRO A 35 12.81 -10.82 7.41
CA PRO A 35 12.59 -11.65 6.23
C PRO A 35 11.12 -11.69 5.79
N HIS A 36 10.18 -11.64 6.74
CA HIS A 36 8.75 -11.62 6.42
C HIS A 36 8.34 -10.31 5.72
N VAL A 37 8.95 -9.19 6.11
CA VAL A 37 8.73 -7.90 5.43
C VAL A 37 9.25 -7.98 3.99
N GLN A 38 10.46 -8.51 3.77
CA GLN A 38 11.01 -8.71 2.43
C GLN A 38 10.11 -9.61 1.57
N THR A 39 9.62 -10.72 2.15
CA THR A 39 8.66 -11.61 1.49
C THR A 39 7.39 -10.86 1.04
N ILE A 40 6.81 -10.01 1.89
CA ILE A 40 5.62 -9.21 1.56
C ILE A 40 5.88 -8.30 0.35
N PHE A 41 7.03 -7.63 0.29
CA PHE A 41 7.41 -6.78 -0.84
C PHE A 41 7.64 -7.60 -2.12
N ASN A 42 8.33 -8.74 -2.04
CA ASN A 42 8.59 -9.63 -3.17
C ASN A 42 7.28 -10.20 -3.77
N LEU A 43 6.38 -10.72 -2.93
CA LEU A 43 5.06 -11.20 -3.36
C LEU A 43 4.23 -10.07 -4.05
N CYS A 44 4.39 -8.83 -3.59
CA CYS A 44 3.76 -7.69 -4.25
C CYS A 44 4.38 -7.41 -5.61
N LEU A 45 5.72 -7.53 -5.77
CA LEU A 45 6.43 -7.44 -7.05
C LEU A 45 6.05 -8.57 -8.01
N GLU A 46 5.74 -9.76 -7.53
CA GLU A 46 5.20 -10.87 -8.33
C GLU A 46 3.75 -10.62 -8.82
N GLY A 47 3.11 -9.56 -8.35
CA GLY A 47 1.74 -9.16 -8.74
C GLY A 47 0.64 -9.59 -7.80
N MET A 48 0.98 -10.21 -6.66
CA MET A 48 -0.03 -10.57 -5.67
C MET A 48 -0.63 -9.32 -5.01
N GLY A 49 -1.92 -9.38 -4.78
CA GLY A 49 -2.60 -8.32 -4.08
C GLY A 49 -2.56 -8.44 -2.57
N PRO A 50 -2.81 -7.32 -1.85
CA PRO A 50 -2.75 -7.34 -0.39
C PRO A 50 -3.62 -8.42 0.26
N SER A 51 -4.76 -8.78 -0.33
CA SER A 51 -5.61 -9.86 0.18
C SER A 51 -5.02 -11.25 -0.10
N ALA A 52 -4.37 -11.45 -1.25
CA ALA A 52 -3.70 -12.71 -1.59
C ALA A 52 -2.45 -12.90 -0.73
N ILE A 53 -1.66 -11.83 -0.52
CA ILE A 53 -0.50 -11.84 0.39
C ILE A 53 -0.94 -12.16 1.82
N ALA A 54 -2.02 -11.55 2.31
CA ALA A 54 -2.53 -11.84 3.66
C ALA A 54 -2.92 -13.33 3.80
N ARG A 55 -3.57 -13.92 2.80
CA ARG A 55 -3.90 -15.34 2.78
C ARG A 55 -2.66 -16.21 2.77
N TYR A 56 -1.69 -15.91 1.91
CA TYR A 56 -0.42 -16.62 1.84
C TYR A 56 0.29 -16.66 3.22
N LEU A 57 0.42 -15.51 3.89
CA LEU A 57 1.06 -15.45 5.21
C LEU A 57 0.29 -16.20 6.29
N THR A 58 -1.06 -16.22 6.19
CA THR A 58 -1.92 -16.99 7.09
C THR A 58 -1.74 -18.50 6.90
N GLU A 59 -1.69 -18.97 5.66
CA GLU A 59 -1.48 -20.38 5.29
C GLU A 59 -0.09 -20.86 5.76
N HIS A 60 0.94 -20.00 5.66
CA HIS A 60 2.29 -20.32 6.12
C HIS A 60 2.49 -20.10 7.64
N LYS A 61 1.42 -19.82 8.39
CA LYS A 61 1.45 -19.62 9.84
C LYS A 61 2.50 -18.59 10.31
N ILE A 62 2.66 -17.51 9.54
CA ILE A 62 3.52 -16.40 9.92
C ILE A 62 2.77 -15.51 10.91
N MET A 63 3.39 -15.22 12.07
CA MET A 63 2.76 -14.39 13.09
C MET A 63 2.49 -12.98 12.61
N THR A 64 1.29 -12.47 12.91
CA THR A 64 0.94 -11.08 12.68
C THR A 64 1.77 -10.14 13.57
N PRO A 65 2.00 -8.87 13.17
CA PRO A 65 2.77 -7.91 13.98
C PRO A 65 2.24 -7.76 15.41
N GLY A 66 0.91 -7.77 15.57
CA GLY A 66 0.30 -7.66 16.90
C GLY A 66 0.48 -8.90 17.76
N ALA A 67 0.38 -10.10 17.17
CA ALA A 67 0.62 -11.35 17.88
C ALA A 67 2.10 -11.47 18.27
N TYR A 68 3.02 -11.19 17.35
CA TYR A 68 4.46 -11.19 17.63
C TYR A 68 4.79 -10.29 18.82
N THR A 69 4.29 -9.06 18.82
CA THR A 69 4.53 -8.13 19.93
C THR A 69 3.91 -8.64 21.24
N TYR A 70 2.72 -9.25 21.20
CA TYR A 70 2.09 -9.84 22.39
C TYR A 70 2.95 -10.96 23.00
N PHE A 71 3.40 -11.91 22.18
CA PHE A 71 4.19 -13.04 22.67
C PHE A 71 5.57 -12.64 23.21
N HIS A 72 6.19 -11.58 22.65
CA HIS A 72 7.54 -11.14 23.06
C HIS A 72 7.52 -10.10 24.18
N THR A 73 6.50 -9.25 24.28
CA THR A 73 6.48 -8.14 25.25
C THR A 73 5.41 -8.29 26.32
N GLY A 74 4.51 -9.27 26.19
CA GLY A 74 3.35 -9.44 27.08
C GLY A 74 2.30 -8.32 26.94
N LYS A 75 2.52 -7.32 26.10
CA LYS A 75 1.58 -6.21 25.91
C LYS A 75 0.36 -6.70 25.14
N TYR A 76 -0.80 -6.58 25.77
CA TYR A 76 -2.08 -6.96 25.20
C TYR A 76 -2.62 -5.89 24.24
N TYR A 77 -3.02 -6.30 23.06
CA TYR A 77 -3.59 -5.39 22.06
C TYR A 77 -5.07 -5.65 21.76
N SER A 78 -5.47 -6.90 21.61
CA SER A 78 -6.87 -7.29 21.42
C SER A 78 -7.04 -8.80 21.56
N GLU A 79 -8.21 -9.26 22.04
CA GLU A 79 -8.57 -10.68 22.15
C GLU A 79 -8.49 -11.39 20.79
N LYS A 80 -8.93 -10.74 19.73
CA LYS A 80 -8.88 -11.29 18.37
C LYS A 80 -7.46 -11.69 17.95
N ARG A 81 -6.46 -10.88 18.26
CA ARG A 81 -5.06 -11.17 17.90
C ARG A 81 -4.43 -12.26 18.76
N LYS A 82 -4.89 -12.40 19.98
CA LYS A 82 -4.49 -13.48 20.88
C LYS A 82 -5.08 -14.81 20.39
N THR A 83 -6.35 -14.82 20.01
CA THR A 83 -7.06 -16.03 19.56
C THR A 83 -6.61 -16.48 18.17
N TYR A 84 -6.33 -15.52 17.27
CA TYR A 84 -5.94 -15.80 15.88
C TYR A 84 -4.58 -15.15 15.54
N PRO A 85 -3.46 -15.66 16.06
CA PRO A 85 -2.14 -15.03 15.94
C PRO A 85 -1.61 -15.00 14.49
N TYR A 86 -2.09 -15.87 13.63
CA TYR A 86 -1.65 -16.00 12.23
C TYR A 86 -2.63 -15.39 11.23
N LEU A 87 -3.76 -14.84 11.68
CA LEU A 87 -4.76 -14.29 10.77
C LEU A 87 -4.37 -12.89 10.32
N TRP A 88 -3.77 -12.81 9.13
CA TRP A 88 -3.39 -11.55 8.51
C TRP A 88 -4.60 -10.85 7.89
N GLU A 89 -4.68 -9.56 8.10
CA GLU A 89 -5.68 -8.68 7.48
C GLU A 89 -5.06 -7.88 6.34
N LYS A 90 -5.83 -7.65 5.27
CA LYS A 90 -5.45 -6.80 4.15
C LYS A 90 -4.95 -5.41 4.58
N SER A 91 -5.60 -4.82 5.60
CA SER A 91 -5.22 -3.52 6.16
C SER A 91 -3.79 -3.51 6.71
N CYS A 92 -3.36 -4.61 7.32
CA CYS A 92 -2.03 -4.77 7.87
C CYS A 92 -0.98 -4.78 6.74
N ILE A 93 -1.23 -5.54 5.68
CA ILE A 93 -0.35 -5.59 4.50
C ILE A 93 -0.23 -4.21 3.83
N ILE A 94 -1.36 -3.51 3.64
CA ILE A 94 -1.35 -2.15 3.08
C ILE A 94 -0.53 -1.20 3.98
N GLY A 95 -0.67 -1.32 5.30
CA GLY A 95 0.11 -0.53 6.26
C GLY A 95 1.61 -0.78 6.14
N ILE A 96 2.03 -2.04 5.96
CA ILE A 96 3.43 -2.41 5.76
C ILE A 96 3.95 -1.84 4.43
N LEU A 97 3.26 -2.09 3.32
CA LEU A 97 3.68 -1.64 1.99
C LEU A 97 3.76 -0.11 1.84
N ASN A 98 3.04 0.66 2.67
CA ASN A 98 3.07 2.13 2.65
C ASN A 98 4.05 2.74 3.67
N ASN A 99 4.73 1.94 4.46
CA ASN A 99 5.53 2.47 5.55
C ASN A 99 6.95 2.81 5.11
N MET A 100 7.25 4.09 5.01
CA MET A 100 8.58 4.61 4.66
C MET A 100 9.67 4.29 5.70
N ALA A 101 9.32 3.77 6.87
CA ALA A 101 10.32 3.35 7.85
C ALA A 101 11.22 2.23 7.31
N TYR A 102 10.74 1.41 6.35
CA TYR A 102 11.55 0.36 5.73
C TYR A 102 12.69 0.88 4.84
N LEU A 103 12.64 2.17 4.48
CA LEU A 103 13.69 2.91 3.77
C LEU A 103 14.71 3.59 4.69
N GLY A 104 14.68 3.28 5.98
CA GLY A 104 15.56 3.95 6.96
C GLY A 104 15.11 5.36 7.36
N CYS A 105 13.89 5.76 6.97
CA CYS A 105 13.34 7.09 7.26
C CYS A 105 12.54 7.11 8.54
N VAL A 106 12.73 8.12 9.37
CA VAL A 106 11.83 8.41 10.50
C VAL A 106 10.76 9.40 10.01
N VAL A 107 9.49 9.00 10.10
CA VAL A 107 8.35 9.83 9.69
C VAL A 107 7.56 10.23 10.91
N ASN A 108 7.62 11.51 11.25
CA ASN A 108 6.88 12.14 12.34
C ASN A 108 5.73 12.99 11.80
N GLY A 109 4.77 13.37 12.66
CA GLY A 109 3.68 14.27 12.28
C GLY A 109 2.52 13.63 11.50
N LYS A 110 2.42 12.28 11.46
CA LYS A 110 1.30 11.58 10.78
C LYS A 110 -0.07 11.91 11.39
N THR A 111 -0.09 12.27 12.67
CA THR A 111 -1.31 12.59 13.41
C THR A 111 -1.09 13.80 14.30
N THR A 112 -2.15 14.59 14.52
CA THR A 112 -2.15 15.70 15.45
C THR A 112 -3.41 15.68 16.30
N CYS A 113 -3.31 16.26 17.51
CA CYS A 113 -4.47 16.54 18.36
C CYS A 113 -4.75 18.03 18.30
N PRO A 114 -5.98 18.48 17.97
CA PRO A 114 -6.32 19.91 17.87
C PRO A 114 -6.14 20.68 19.17
N SER A 115 -6.30 20.00 20.30
CA SER A 115 -6.18 20.58 21.62
C SER A 115 -5.68 19.55 22.63
N PHE A 116 -4.94 20.01 23.62
CA PHE A 116 -4.51 19.20 24.76
C PHE A 116 -5.67 18.51 25.50
N LYS A 117 -6.84 19.16 25.56
CA LYS A 117 -8.06 18.62 26.18
C LYS A 117 -8.84 17.66 25.29
N SER A 118 -8.56 17.62 24.00
CA SER A 118 -9.28 16.79 23.03
C SER A 118 -8.60 15.44 22.88
N LYS A 119 -9.35 14.36 23.05
CA LYS A 119 -8.91 12.98 22.72
C LYS A 119 -9.00 12.66 21.23
N LYS A 120 -9.50 13.61 20.40
CA LYS A 120 -9.69 13.40 18.97
C LYS A 120 -8.35 13.52 18.25
N VAL A 121 -7.90 12.41 17.65
CA VAL A 121 -6.71 12.37 16.81
C VAL A 121 -7.12 12.59 15.36
N ILE A 122 -6.50 13.58 14.70
CA ILE A 122 -6.71 13.90 13.28
C ILE A 122 -5.50 13.40 12.50
N LYS A 123 -5.73 12.68 11.42
CA LYS A 123 -4.68 12.31 10.46
C LYS A 123 -4.29 13.55 9.67
N GLN A 124 -3.00 13.80 9.55
CA GLN A 124 -2.46 14.87 8.73
C GLN A 124 -2.30 14.45 7.27
N SER A 125 -2.31 15.43 6.36
CA SER A 125 -1.90 15.23 4.97
C SER A 125 -0.43 14.84 4.91
N SER A 126 -0.05 14.06 3.88
CA SER A 126 1.33 13.63 3.65
C SER A 126 2.31 14.80 3.47
N GLU A 127 1.84 15.95 3.03
CA GLU A 127 2.63 17.19 2.86
C GLU A 127 3.17 17.72 4.18
N ASN A 128 2.48 17.46 5.29
CA ASN A 128 2.86 17.92 6.63
C ASN A 128 3.73 16.92 7.39
N PHE A 129 4.14 15.83 6.75
CA PHE A 129 5.00 14.83 7.39
C PHE A 129 6.43 15.36 7.50
N ILE A 130 7.01 15.19 8.67
CA ILE A 130 8.44 15.44 8.88
C ILE A 130 9.18 14.13 8.62
N ILE A 131 9.83 14.05 7.45
CA ILE A 131 10.57 12.87 7.01
C ILE A 131 12.07 13.16 7.19
N VAL A 132 12.71 12.36 8.02
CA VAL A 132 14.16 12.44 8.23
C VAL A 132 14.79 11.14 7.73
N PRO A 133 15.57 11.19 6.63
CA PRO A 133 16.19 10.01 6.03
C PRO A 133 17.40 9.52 6.85
N ASN A 134 17.82 8.28 6.58
CA ASN A 134 19.07 7.67 7.05
C ASN A 134 19.24 7.68 8.58
N LYS A 135 18.18 7.35 9.32
CA LYS A 135 18.22 7.27 10.79
C LYS A 135 18.40 5.85 11.34
N HIS A 136 18.16 4.85 10.51
CA HIS A 136 18.32 3.44 10.86
C HIS A 136 18.57 2.61 9.60
N GLU A 137 18.98 1.38 9.78
CA GLU A 137 19.27 0.44 8.69
C GLU A 137 18.00 0.11 7.89
N THR A 138 18.13 0.02 6.55
CA THR A 138 17.04 -0.24 5.63
C THR A 138 16.78 -1.73 5.48
N ILE A 139 15.52 -2.17 5.49
CA ILE A 139 15.14 -3.56 5.15
C ILE A 139 14.89 -3.70 3.66
N ILE A 140 14.40 -2.64 3.01
CA ILE A 140 13.99 -2.60 1.60
C ILE A 140 14.74 -1.47 0.91
N SER A 141 15.25 -1.72 -0.31
CA SER A 141 15.85 -0.67 -1.12
C SER A 141 14.80 0.31 -1.65
N GLN A 142 15.23 1.55 -1.94
CA GLN A 142 14.37 2.59 -2.50
C GLN A 142 13.73 2.11 -3.82
N GLU A 143 14.52 1.47 -4.69
CA GLU A 143 14.05 0.97 -5.99
C GLU A 143 12.89 -0.02 -5.86
N VAL A 144 13.03 -1.01 -4.96
CA VAL A 144 11.98 -2.01 -4.70
C VAL A 144 10.72 -1.36 -4.15
N PHE A 145 10.88 -0.38 -3.24
CA PHE A 145 9.76 0.33 -2.66
C PHE A 145 8.99 1.11 -3.75
N ASP A 146 9.70 1.86 -4.60
CA ASP A 146 9.09 2.68 -5.66
C ASP A 146 8.38 1.82 -6.69
N LEU A 147 9.00 0.70 -7.14
CA LEU A 147 8.38 -0.27 -8.03
C LEU A 147 7.08 -0.85 -7.45
N VAL A 148 7.07 -1.15 -6.15
CA VAL A 148 5.87 -1.64 -5.46
C VAL A 148 4.78 -0.56 -5.45
N GLN A 149 5.13 0.72 -5.16
CA GLN A 149 4.14 1.80 -5.17
C GLN A 149 3.56 2.02 -6.58
N GLU A 150 4.41 2.03 -7.60
CA GLU A 150 3.99 2.17 -9.00
C GLU A 150 3.05 1.03 -9.41
N ARG A 151 3.44 -0.22 -9.17
CA ARG A 151 2.61 -1.39 -9.48
C ARG A 151 1.24 -1.36 -8.80
N ARG A 152 1.18 -0.82 -7.58
CA ARG A 152 -0.08 -0.67 -6.84
C ARG A 152 -0.98 0.44 -7.38
N LYS A 153 -0.43 1.51 -7.95
CA LYS A 153 -1.20 2.58 -8.62
C LYS A 153 -1.94 2.05 -9.85
N HIS A 154 -1.27 1.23 -10.64
CA HIS A 154 -1.84 0.68 -11.90
C HIS A 154 -2.68 -0.57 -11.73
N ARG A 155 -2.90 -1.02 -10.50
CA ARG A 155 -3.65 -2.24 -10.24
C ARG A 155 -5.14 -2.06 -10.50
N ARG A 156 -5.63 -2.66 -11.58
CA ARG A 156 -7.06 -2.71 -11.92
C ARG A 156 -7.76 -3.81 -11.11
N ARG A 157 -9.05 -3.58 -10.81
CA ARG A 157 -9.91 -4.63 -10.28
C ARG A 157 -10.18 -5.63 -11.40
N PRO A 158 -10.06 -6.95 -11.17
CA PRO A 158 -10.51 -7.93 -12.15
C PRO A 158 -12.00 -7.72 -12.40
N LEU A 159 -12.41 -7.83 -13.66
CA LEU A 159 -13.83 -7.83 -14.05
C LEU A 159 -14.56 -8.96 -13.34
N LYS A 160 -15.86 -8.78 -13.02
CA LYS A 160 -16.68 -9.80 -12.36
C LYS A 160 -16.70 -11.15 -13.10
N THR A 161 -16.43 -11.15 -14.39
CA THR A 161 -16.38 -12.32 -15.26
C THR A 161 -15.10 -13.17 -15.10
N GLY A 162 -14.09 -12.71 -14.35
CA GLY A 162 -12.83 -13.44 -14.15
C GLY A 162 -11.95 -13.58 -15.41
N LYS A 163 -12.41 -13.12 -16.58
CA LYS A 163 -11.65 -13.12 -17.81
C LYS A 163 -10.94 -11.78 -17.96
N ASN A 164 -9.62 -11.80 -17.96
CA ASN A 164 -8.82 -10.63 -18.32
C ASN A 164 -8.70 -10.60 -19.84
N ASP A 165 -9.23 -9.56 -20.49
CA ASP A 165 -8.98 -9.36 -21.89
C ASP A 165 -7.51 -9.02 -22.13
N LEU A 166 -6.93 -9.58 -23.21
CA LEU A 166 -5.52 -9.40 -23.59
C LEU A 166 -5.08 -7.94 -23.67
N PHE A 167 -5.99 -7.04 -24.00
CA PHE A 167 -5.72 -5.61 -24.14
C PHE A 167 -6.14 -4.77 -22.93
N SER A 168 -6.59 -5.41 -21.84
CA SER A 168 -6.98 -4.70 -20.63
C SER A 168 -5.75 -4.04 -19.98
N GLY A 169 -5.65 -2.72 -20.12
CA GLY A 169 -4.54 -1.93 -19.57
C GLY A 169 -3.54 -1.39 -20.58
N PHE A 170 -3.62 -1.81 -21.84
CA PHE A 170 -2.71 -1.38 -22.90
C PHE A 170 -3.34 -0.37 -23.88
N LEU A 171 -4.65 -0.13 -23.79
CA LEU A 171 -5.32 0.83 -24.66
C LEU A 171 -5.40 2.19 -23.96
N PHE A 172 -4.70 3.17 -24.51
CA PHE A 172 -4.73 4.57 -24.08
C PHE A 172 -5.39 5.41 -25.16
N CYS A 173 -6.24 6.36 -24.76
CA CYS A 173 -6.81 7.32 -25.69
C CYS A 173 -5.80 8.43 -25.98
N GLY A 174 -5.38 8.62 -27.24
CA GLY A 174 -4.37 9.60 -27.63
C GLY A 174 -4.80 11.08 -27.46
N THR A 175 -6.10 11.34 -27.22
CA THR A 175 -6.65 12.70 -27.10
C THR A 175 -6.88 13.17 -25.66
N VAL A 176 -6.79 12.30 -24.67
CA VAL A 176 -7.05 12.63 -23.26
C VAL A 176 -5.87 12.17 -22.42
N THR A 177 -5.15 13.11 -21.82
CA THR A 177 -3.99 12.84 -20.94
C THR A 177 -4.38 12.34 -19.56
N GLU A 178 -5.68 12.27 -19.24
CA GLU A 178 -6.18 11.67 -18.00
C GLU A 178 -6.64 10.22 -18.25
N GLU A 179 -6.49 9.37 -17.25
CA GLU A 179 -6.82 7.94 -17.30
C GLU A 179 -8.25 7.70 -17.80
N CYS A 180 -8.36 7.40 -19.08
CA CYS A 180 -9.63 6.98 -19.67
C CYS A 180 -9.91 5.54 -19.24
N ILE A 181 -10.85 5.34 -18.33
CA ILE A 181 -11.36 4.00 -18.00
C ILE A 181 -12.17 3.52 -19.20
N MET A 182 -11.49 2.90 -20.15
CA MET A 182 -12.18 2.22 -21.25
C MET A 182 -12.74 0.90 -20.74
N CYS A 183 -14.05 0.84 -20.52
CA CYS A 183 -14.77 -0.42 -20.48
C CYS A 183 -14.91 -0.92 -21.92
N VAL A 184 -13.99 -1.78 -22.37
CA VAL A 184 -14.16 -2.50 -23.63
C VAL A 184 -15.13 -3.64 -23.37
N GLY A 185 -16.41 -3.40 -23.64
CA GLY A 185 -17.40 -4.45 -23.79
C GLY A 185 -17.29 -5.03 -25.20
N LEU A 186 -16.64 -6.17 -25.36
CA LEU A 186 -16.66 -6.95 -26.58
C LEU A 186 -18.03 -7.64 -26.70
N LEU A 187 -18.94 -7.04 -27.46
CA LEU A 187 -20.12 -7.73 -27.98
C LEU A 187 -19.70 -8.48 -29.25
N PHE A 188 -19.54 -9.79 -29.14
CA PHE A 188 -19.47 -10.68 -30.28
C PHE A 188 -20.85 -10.77 -30.95
N SER A 189 -21.12 -9.95 -31.93
CA SER A 189 -22.17 -10.21 -32.93
C SER A 189 -21.49 -10.55 -34.26
N LYS A 190 -21.94 -11.63 -34.83
CA LYS A 190 -21.43 -12.27 -36.05
C LYS A 190 -20.81 -11.26 -37.04
N ASN A 191 -19.50 -11.33 -37.20
CA ASN A 191 -18.70 -10.76 -38.32
C ASN A 191 -18.36 -9.27 -38.36
N ILE A 192 -18.57 -8.47 -37.33
CA ILE A 192 -18.07 -7.07 -37.34
C ILE A 192 -17.51 -6.72 -35.95
N PHE A 193 -16.24 -6.33 -35.90
CA PHE A 193 -15.61 -5.72 -34.72
C PHE A 193 -16.10 -4.26 -34.62
N THR A 194 -16.99 -3.96 -33.70
CA THR A 194 -17.36 -2.57 -33.39
C THR A 194 -16.74 -2.23 -32.02
N MET A 195 -15.79 -1.32 -32.04
CA MET A 195 -15.20 -0.74 -30.80
C MET A 195 -16.13 0.38 -30.32
N PHE A 196 -16.84 0.17 -29.23
CA PHE A 196 -17.57 1.24 -28.55
C PHE A 196 -16.71 1.83 -27.43
N ALA A 197 -16.25 3.07 -27.61
CA ALA A 197 -15.71 3.89 -26.54
C ALA A 197 -16.88 4.59 -25.82
N VAL A 198 -17.17 4.21 -24.58
CA VAL A 198 -18.14 4.94 -23.76
C VAL A 198 -17.37 6.05 -23.03
N ALA A 199 -17.39 7.24 -23.60
CA ALA A 199 -16.95 8.46 -22.94
C ALA A 199 -18.00 8.88 -21.90
N THR A 200 -17.57 9.33 -20.72
CA THR A 200 -18.45 9.91 -19.71
C THR A 200 -19.18 11.15 -20.29
N LYS A 201 -20.37 11.43 -19.79
CA LYS A 201 -21.36 12.42 -20.30
C LYS A 201 -20.84 13.84 -20.65
N SER A 202 -19.65 14.23 -20.22
CA SER A 202 -19.05 15.54 -20.52
C SER A 202 -18.29 15.62 -21.85
N ILE A 203 -18.03 14.49 -22.53
CA ILE A 203 -17.23 14.45 -23.77
C ILE A 203 -18.11 14.21 -25.00
N LEU A 204 -19.38 13.80 -24.81
CA LEU A 204 -20.30 13.45 -25.91
C LEU A 204 -20.75 14.64 -26.78
N SER A 205 -20.59 15.89 -26.33
CA SER A 205 -20.96 17.06 -27.13
C SER A 205 -19.96 17.43 -28.24
N ASN A 206 -18.68 17.05 -28.08
CA ASN A 206 -17.64 17.45 -29.06
C ASN A 206 -17.19 16.31 -30.00
N ALA A 207 -17.46 15.05 -29.67
CA ALA A 207 -17.04 13.93 -30.51
C ALA A 207 -18.05 13.60 -31.64
N VAL A 208 -19.31 14.00 -31.49
CA VAL A 208 -20.37 13.75 -32.52
C VAL A 208 -20.26 14.70 -33.69
N LEU A 209 -19.64 15.88 -33.53
CA LEU A 209 -19.53 16.89 -34.58
C LEU A 209 -18.41 16.64 -35.63
N THR A 210 -17.50 15.72 -35.40
CA THR A 210 -16.38 15.47 -36.33
C THR A 210 -16.51 14.19 -37.16
N MET A 211 -17.60 13.42 -37.02
CA MET A 211 -17.83 12.20 -37.82
C MET A 211 -18.92 12.33 -38.88
N SER A 212 -19.47 13.54 -39.11
CA SER A 212 -20.51 13.74 -40.14
C SER A 212 -20.00 14.36 -41.45
N GLU A 213 -18.66 14.59 -41.57
CA GLU A 213 -18.06 15.06 -42.82
C GLU A 213 -16.92 14.13 -43.27
N LYS A 214 -17.28 13.02 -43.88
CA LYS A 214 -16.58 12.41 -45.03
C LYS A 214 -17.39 11.25 -45.58
#